data_cf8e30089cff3eed7729a1585bc21b3d
#
_entry.id   cf8e30089cff3eed7729a1585bc21b3d
#
_cell.length_a   1.000
_cell.length_b   1.000
_cell.length_c   1.000
_cell.angle_alpha   90.00
_cell.angle_beta   90.00
_cell.angle_gamma   90.00
#
_symmetry.space_group_name_H-M   'P 1'
#
loop_
_entity.id
_entity.type
_entity.pdbx_description
1 polymer ?
#
loop_
_entity_poly.entity_id
_entity_poly.type
_entity_poly.pdbx_seq_one_letter_code
_entity_poly.pdbx_strand_id
1 'polypeptide(L)'
;MPKQITVPFGPQHPVLPEPIHLDLVLEDERVVDVIPSIGYVHRGLEKLVEKREYPEYIYVAERICGICSYIHSNTYAECVEHIMKIEVPERAKYLRTIWSEYSRLHSHLLWLGLFADGMGFESVFMNAWKLREHILDDMEATTGGRVIQGVCKVGGVRRDITPEKLDEMVKGLKVMEPALRDLTDVFLRDASVSHRLRGVGILQKGDAYTMGAVGPTARASGIGIDLRQTGYNAYDKINFKPIVEHDGDCYARCAVRAKEIFTSIDIVEQCVKKIPDGPVEVKVTGAPDGEYFARAEQPRGEVVHYIKANGKRNLVRHRVRTPTFTNLPPLVTLLKGCELADVPMIVLSIDPCVGCAER
;
A
#
# COMPACT_ATOMS: atom_id res chain seq x y z
N MET A 1 6.80 -37.10 23.56
CA MET A 1 6.78 -36.04 22.54
C MET A 1 5.75 -35.02 22.98
N PRO A 2 6.01 -33.74 22.93
CA PRO A 2 4.98 -32.73 23.21
C PRO A 2 3.79 -32.97 22.29
N LYS A 3 2.59 -32.77 22.80
CA LYS A 3 1.35 -32.97 22.04
C LYS A 3 1.16 -31.78 21.10
N GLN A 4 1.30 -32.00 19.81
CA GLN A 4 0.97 -30.98 18.80
C GLN A 4 -0.54 -30.88 18.61
N ILE A 5 -1.04 -29.66 18.55
CA ILE A 5 -2.43 -29.35 18.19
C ILE A 5 -2.45 -28.34 17.05
N THR A 6 -3.46 -28.41 16.20
CA THR A 6 -3.67 -27.40 15.14
C THR A 6 -4.84 -26.50 15.52
N VAL A 7 -4.61 -25.18 15.49
CA VAL A 7 -5.60 -24.17 15.81
C VAL A 7 -5.80 -23.28 14.57
N PRO A 8 -7.04 -23.14 14.05
CA PRO A 8 -7.31 -22.26 12.93
C PRO A 8 -7.33 -20.79 13.37
N PHE A 9 -6.64 -19.93 12.59
CA PHE A 9 -6.71 -18.49 12.70
C PHE A 9 -7.33 -17.94 11.39
N GLY A 10 -8.58 -17.52 11.44
CA GLY A 10 -9.37 -17.16 10.27
C GLY A 10 -10.16 -18.34 9.67
N PRO A 11 -10.77 -18.19 8.47
CA PRO A 11 -10.65 -17.06 7.57
C PRO A 11 -11.29 -15.76 8.09
N GLN A 12 -12.33 -15.87 8.92
CA GLN A 12 -12.94 -14.72 9.60
C GLN A 12 -12.47 -14.69 11.05
N HIS A 13 -11.80 -13.63 11.41
CA HIS A 13 -11.29 -13.40 12.76
C HIS A 13 -11.46 -11.91 13.10
N PRO A 14 -11.85 -11.55 14.34
CA PRO A 14 -12.12 -10.14 14.71
C PRO A 14 -11.01 -9.16 14.39
N VAL A 15 -9.76 -9.61 14.47
CA VAL A 15 -8.57 -8.79 14.19
C VAL A 15 -8.27 -8.66 12.68
N LEU A 16 -8.77 -9.57 11.85
CA LEU A 16 -8.45 -9.58 10.41
C LEU A 16 -9.37 -8.64 9.64
N PRO A 17 -8.82 -7.63 8.93
CA PRO A 17 -9.63 -6.75 8.09
C PRO A 17 -10.19 -7.44 6.84
N GLU A 18 -9.55 -8.52 6.39
CA GLU A 18 -9.93 -9.32 5.23
C GLU A 18 -9.62 -10.80 5.50
N PRO A 19 -10.38 -11.75 4.90
CA PRO A 19 -10.25 -13.17 5.22
C PRO A 19 -8.93 -13.77 4.72
N ILE A 20 -8.14 -14.27 5.66
CA ILE A 20 -6.98 -15.15 5.44
C ILE A 20 -7.08 -16.31 6.43
N HIS A 21 -6.72 -17.51 6.02
CA HIS A 21 -6.72 -18.65 6.91
C HIS A 21 -5.29 -19.15 7.14
N LEU A 22 -4.95 -19.34 8.42
CA LEU A 22 -3.69 -19.88 8.86
C LEU A 22 -3.97 -21.06 9.81
N ASP A 23 -3.55 -22.26 9.44
CA ASP A 23 -3.49 -23.37 10.37
C ASP A 23 -2.22 -23.24 11.20
N LEU A 24 -2.37 -22.92 12.48
CA LEU A 24 -1.28 -22.79 13.43
C LEU A 24 -1.03 -24.14 14.11
N VAL A 25 0.14 -24.72 13.90
CA VAL A 25 0.56 -25.91 14.62
C VAL A 25 1.24 -25.47 15.89
N LEU A 26 0.69 -25.85 17.03
CA LEU A 26 1.16 -25.46 18.36
C LEU A 26 1.80 -26.63 19.11
N GLU A 27 2.87 -26.36 19.83
CA GLU A 27 3.39 -27.15 20.92
C GLU A 27 3.24 -26.31 22.20
N ASP A 28 2.38 -26.75 23.10
CA ASP A 28 1.88 -25.96 24.22
C ASP A 28 1.25 -24.63 23.69
N GLU A 29 1.79 -23.48 24.02
CA GLU A 29 1.32 -22.16 23.53
C GLU A 29 2.21 -21.55 22.44
N ARG A 30 3.20 -22.30 21.94
CA ARG A 30 4.14 -21.81 20.91
C ARG A 30 3.77 -22.34 19.53
N VAL A 31 3.80 -21.45 18.56
CA VAL A 31 3.62 -21.76 17.14
C VAL A 31 4.88 -22.42 16.59
N VAL A 32 4.82 -23.70 16.24
CA VAL A 32 5.96 -24.43 15.66
C VAL A 32 5.91 -24.48 14.14
N ASP A 33 4.71 -24.44 13.55
CA ASP A 33 4.53 -24.36 12.11
C ASP A 33 3.25 -23.62 11.75
N VAL A 34 3.20 -23.08 10.50
CA VAL A 34 2.05 -22.33 9.98
C VAL A 34 1.79 -22.72 8.54
N ILE A 35 0.55 -23.08 8.25
CA ILE A 35 0.10 -23.44 6.91
C ILE A 35 -0.90 -22.39 6.43
N PRO A 36 -0.49 -21.46 5.53
CA PRO A 36 -1.38 -20.44 5.02
C PRO A 36 -2.29 -20.99 3.93
N SER A 37 -3.56 -20.59 3.96
CA SER A 37 -4.53 -20.86 2.91
C SER A 37 -5.16 -19.54 2.47
N ILE A 38 -5.04 -19.22 1.19
CA ILE A 38 -5.58 -18.02 0.55
C ILE A 38 -6.49 -18.44 -0.62
N GLY A 39 -7.32 -17.51 -1.10
CA GLY A 39 -8.27 -17.76 -2.20
C GLY A 39 -9.70 -17.35 -1.86
N TYR A 40 -9.97 -16.93 -0.63
CA TYR A 40 -11.32 -16.60 -0.14
C TYR A 40 -11.94 -15.36 -0.79
N VAL A 41 -11.12 -14.44 -1.29
CA VAL A 41 -11.55 -13.20 -1.97
C VAL A 41 -11.08 -13.13 -3.43
N HIS A 42 -10.69 -14.26 -4.02
CA HIS A 42 -10.30 -14.31 -5.43
C HIS A 42 -11.48 -14.00 -6.35
N ARG A 43 -11.32 -13.02 -7.22
CA ARG A 43 -12.37 -12.48 -8.09
C ARG A 43 -12.07 -12.64 -9.59
N GLY A 44 -10.92 -13.19 -9.96
CA GLY A 44 -10.50 -13.41 -11.34
C GLY A 44 -10.28 -12.12 -12.15
N LEU A 45 -9.89 -11.02 -11.48
CA LEU A 45 -9.78 -9.70 -12.10
C LEU A 45 -8.75 -9.66 -13.23
N GLU A 46 -7.65 -10.39 -13.09
CA GLU A 46 -6.63 -10.48 -14.15
C GLU A 46 -7.19 -11.06 -15.46
N LYS A 47 -8.16 -11.98 -15.38
CA LYS A 47 -8.78 -12.59 -16.54
C LYS A 47 -9.75 -11.66 -17.28
N LEU A 48 -10.32 -10.69 -16.57
CA LEU A 48 -11.24 -9.71 -17.15
C LEU A 48 -10.55 -8.80 -18.19
N VAL A 49 -9.23 -8.73 -18.21
CA VAL A 49 -8.46 -7.96 -19.22
C VAL A 49 -8.72 -8.43 -20.64
N GLU A 50 -9.04 -9.71 -20.82
CA GLU A 50 -9.37 -10.29 -22.13
C GLU A 50 -10.77 -9.88 -22.64
N LYS A 51 -11.64 -9.42 -21.71
CA LYS A 51 -13.05 -9.10 -22.00
C LYS A 51 -13.36 -7.60 -22.01
N ARG A 52 -12.39 -6.77 -21.64
CA ARG A 52 -12.54 -5.31 -21.56
C ARG A 52 -11.47 -4.65 -22.43
N GLU A 53 -11.81 -3.54 -23.05
CA GLU A 53 -10.83 -2.72 -23.73
C GLU A 53 -9.85 -2.09 -22.75
N TYR A 54 -8.59 -1.88 -23.15
CA TYR A 54 -7.54 -1.38 -22.27
C TYR A 54 -7.87 -0.03 -21.60
N PRO A 55 -8.63 0.91 -22.23
CA PRO A 55 -8.98 2.16 -21.55
C PRO A 55 -10.06 1.99 -20.48
N GLU A 56 -10.90 0.95 -20.60
CA GLU A 56 -11.94 0.62 -19.62
C GLU A 56 -11.40 -0.28 -18.50
N TYR A 57 -10.45 -1.15 -18.82
CA TYR A 57 -9.90 -2.07 -17.84
C TYR A 57 -9.17 -1.38 -16.68
N ILE A 58 -8.75 -0.12 -16.86
CA ILE A 58 -8.15 0.67 -15.78
C ILE A 58 -9.05 0.74 -14.54
N TYR A 59 -10.37 0.79 -14.72
CA TYR A 59 -11.35 0.76 -13.63
C TYR A 59 -11.38 -0.59 -12.91
N VAL A 60 -11.12 -1.69 -13.63
CA VAL A 60 -10.99 -3.01 -13.02
C VAL A 60 -9.67 -3.11 -12.26
N ALA A 61 -8.58 -2.63 -12.86
CA ALA A 61 -7.27 -2.60 -12.21
C ALA A 61 -7.31 -1.80 -10.90
N GLU A 62 -8.00 -0.68 -10.86
CA GLU A 62 -8.18 0.13 -9.66
C GLU A 62 -8.95 -0.61 -8.56
N ARG A 63 -9.88 -1.48 -8.92
CA ARG A 63 -10.69 -2.28 -7.99
C ARG A 63 -10.02 -3.57 -7.50
N ILE A 64 -8.77 -3.80 -7.85
CA ILE A 64 -7.96 -4.86 -7.23
C ILE A 64 -7.89 -4.66 -5.71
N CYS A 65 -7.81 -3.39 -5.29
CA CYS A 65 -7.74 -3.01 -3.88
C CYS A 65 -8.68 -1.84 -3.57
N GLY A 66 -9.36 -1.89 -2.43
CA GLY A 66 -10.14 -0.78 -1.92
C GLY A 66 -9.34 0.25 -1.13
N ILE A 67 -8.05 0.01 -0.87
CA ILE A 67 -7.21 0.90 -0.03
C ILE A 67 -6.14 1.58 -0.88
N CYS A 68 -5.37 0.83 -1.66
CA CYS A 68 -4.34 1.36 -2.55
C CYS A 68 -4.79 1.41 -4.02
N SER A 69 -6.09 1.65 -4.25
CA SER A 69 -6.76 1.62 -5.54
C SER A 69 -6.07 2.49 -6.59
N TYR A 70 -5.75 3.72 -6.23
CA TYR A 70 -5.12 4.68 -7.12
C TYR A 70 -3.77 4.18 -7.70
N ILE A 71 -2.94 3.58 -6.86
CA ILE A 71 -1.62 3.12 -7.30
C ILE A 71 -1.73 1.94 -8.27
N HIS A 72 -2.76 1.12 -8.16
CA HIS A 72 -3.06 0.08 -9.15
C HIS A 72 -3.42 0.66 -10.51
N SER A 73 -4.31 1.68 -10.57
CA SER A 73 -4.66 2.32 -11.84
C SER A 73 -3.47 3.06 -12.45
N ASN A 74 -2.65 3.73 -11.63
CA ASN A 74 -1.45 4.42 -12.07
C ASN A 74 -0.41 3.44 -12.66
N THR A 75 -0.10 2.34 -11.98
CA THR A 75 0.88 1.35 -12.44
C THR A 75 0.39 0.63 -13.70
N TYR A 76 -0.92 0.36 -13.79
CA TYR A 76 -1.53 -0.17 -15.00
C TYR A 76 -1.39 0.80 -16.18
N ALA A 77 -1.73 2.08 -15.96
CA ALA A 77 -1.62 3.12 -17.00
C ALA A 77 -0.17 3.23 -17.51
N GLU A 78 0.80 3.24 -16.61
CA GLU A 78 2.23 3.28 -16.92
C GLU A 78 2.66 2.13 -17.84
N CYS A 79 2.19 0.89 -17.58
CA CYS A 79 2.47 -0.23 -18.46
C CYS A 79 1.98 0.01 -19.90
N VAL A 80 0.74 0.47 -20.05
CA VAL A 80 0.15 0.73 -21.37
C VAL A 80 0.84 1.90 -22.05
N GLU A 81 1.14 2.96 -21.32
CA GLU A 81 1.86 4.15 -21.81
C GLU A 81 3.24 3.78 -22.34
N HIS A 82 3.99 2.94 -21.64
CA HIS A 82 5.27 2.43 -22.11
C HIS A 82 5.16 1.61 -23.40
N ILE A 83 4.21 0.67 -23.46
CA ILE A 83 3.99 -0.15 -24.67
C ILE A 83 3.65 0.74 -25.87
N MET A 84 2.81 1.77 -25.67
CA MET A 84 2.36 2.67 -26.72
C MET A 84 3.30 3.87 -26.95
N LYS A 85 4.37 4.00 -26.16
CA LYS A 85 5.32 5.13 -26.18
C LYS A 85 4.63 6.49 -26.05
N ILE A 86 3.69 6.57 -25.09
CA ILE A 86 2.94 7.78 -24.79
C ILE A 86 3.74 8.60 -23.78
N GLU A 87 4.01 9.85 -24.10
CA GLU A 87 4.59 10.81 -23.16
C GLU A 87 3.48 11.48 -22.37
N VAL A 88 3.47 11.22 -21.06
CA VAL A 88 2.53 11.81 -20.12
C VAL A 88 2.96 13.23 -19.79
N PRO A 89 2.03 14.23 -19.84
CA PRO A 89 2.35 15.62 -19.51
C PRO A 89 2.93 15.77 -18.10
N GLU A 90 3.88 16.70 -17.94
CA GLU A 90 4.56 16.92 -16.65
C GLU A 90 3.55 17.25 -15.53
N ARG A 91 2.58 18.15 -15.78
CA ARG A 91 1.54 18.47 -14.80
C ARG A 91 0.79 17.21 -14.33
N ALA A 92 0.45 16.31 -15.25
CA ALA A 92 -0.21 15.05 -14.91
C ALA A 92 0.66 14.13 -14.02
N LYS A 93 1.98 14.09 -14.23
CA LYS A 93 2.91 13.34 -13.39
C LYS A 93 2.91 13.85 -11.95
N TYR A 94 2.91 15.18 -11.74
CA TYR A 94 2.80 15.78 -10.41
C TYR A 94 1.46 15.46 -9.73
N LEU A 95 0.35 15.60 -10.45
CA LEU A 95 -0.96 15.22 -9.92
C LEU A 95 -1.02 13.75 -9.53
N ARG A 96 -0.46 12.86 -10.36
CA ARG A 96 -0.35 11.44 -10.05
C ARG A 96 0.47 11.18 -8.77
N THR A 97 1.53 11.93 -8.56
CA THR A 97 2.36 11.83 -7.34
C THR A 97 1.58 12.30 -6.11
N ILE A 98 0.87 13.44 -6.20
CA ILE A 98 0.04 13.97 -5.10
C ILE A 98 -1.01 12.93 -4.69
N TRP A 99 -1.80 12.39 -5.62
CA TRP A 99 -2.81 11.38 -5.29
C TRP A 99 -2.21 10.06 -4.79
N SER A 100 -1.02 9.68 -5.27
CA SER A 100 -0.30 8.50 -4.74
C SER A 100 0.06 8.68 -3.27
N GLU A 101 0.53 9.88 -2.88
CA GLU A 101 0.87 10.16 -1.48
C GLU A 101 -0.39 10.35 -0.60
N TYR A 102 -1.47 10.93 -1.10
CA TYR A 102 -2.77 10.94 -0.41
C TYR A 102 -3.30 9.51 -0.20
N SER A 103 -3.15 8.63 -1.19
CA SER A 103 -3.47 7.20 -1.06
C SER A 103 -2.60 6.51 0.01
N ARG A 104 -1.34 6.92 0.17
CA ARG A 104 -0.45 6.42 1.23
C ARG A 104 -0.88 6.94 2.60
N LEU A 105 -1.16 8.23 2.75
CA LEU A 105 -1.63 8.84 3.99
C LEU A 105 -2.91 8.16 4.49
N HIS A 106 -3.92 8.06 3.62
CA HIS A 106 -5.17 7.38 3.91
C HIS A 106 -4.95 5.93 4.36
N SER A 107 -4.05 5.20 3.70
CA SER A 107 -3.76 3.80 4.02
C SER A 107 -3.02 3.63 5.35
N HIS A 108 -2.02 4.46 5.63
CA HIS A 108 -1.28 4.37 6.89
C HIS A 108 -2.14 4.75 8.08
N LEU A 109 -3.03 5.76 7.95
CA LEU A 109 -3.98 6.10 9.00
C LEU A 109 -5.02 5.00 9.24
N LEU A 110 -5.51 4.36 8.18
CA LEU A 110 -6.37 3.18 8.29
C LEU A 110 -5.68 2.09 9.10
N TRP A 111 -4.44 1.76 8.70
CA TRP A 111 -3.69 0.69 9.35
C TRP A 111 -3.35 0.99 10.80
N LEU A 112 -2.91 2.21 11.13
CA LEU A 112 -2.63 2.62 12.51
C LEU A 112 -3.88 2.46 13.40
N GLY A 113 -5.05 2.85 12.87
CA GLY A 113 -6.31 2.63 13.58
C GLY A 113 -6.59 1.14 13.85
N LEU A 114 -6.57 0.31 12.81
CA LEU A 114 -6.81 -1.13 12.95
C LEU A 114 -5.77 -1.81 13.85
N PHE A 115 -4.53 -1.36 13.81
CA PHE A 115 -3.47 -1.88 14.66
C PHE A 115 -3.68 -1.49 16.14
N ALA A 116 -4.16 -0.27 16.39
CA ALA A 116 -4.55 0.18 17.73
C ALA A 116 -5.75 -0.63 18.27
N ASP A 117 -6.76 -0.85 17.44
CA ASP A 117 -7.94 -1.66 17.78
C ASP A 117 -7.53 -3.09 18.16
N GLY A 118 -6.65 -3.70 17.37
CA GLY A 118 -6.08 -5.02 17.65
C GLY A 118 -5.31 -5.11 18.97
N MET A 119 -4.82 -3.97 19.51
CA MET A 119 -4.22 -3.87 20.84
C MET A 119 -5.21 -3.49 21.94
N GLY A 120 -6.49 -3.25 21.61
CA GLY A 120 -7.52 -2.82 22.55
C GLY A 120 -7.55 -1.31 22.81
N PHE A 121 -6.91 -0.48 21.96
CA PHE A 121 -6.90 0.98 22.07
C PHE A 121 -7.97 1.63 21.19
N GLU A 122 -9.24 1.41 21.51
CA GLU A 122 -10.39 1.89 20.74
C GLU A 122 -10.38 3.42 20.54
N SER A 123 -9.98 4.19 21.54
CA SER A 123 -9.90 5.66 21.44
C SER A 123 -8.85 6.11 20.42
N VAL A 124 -7.74 5.39 20.31
CA VAL A 124 -6.68 5.67 19.33
C VAL A 124 -7.15 5.29 17.92
N PHE A 125 -7.87 4.17 17.77
CA PHE A 125 -8.54 3.78 16.53
C PHE A 125 -9.49 4.89 16.06
N MET A 126 -10.39 5.35 16.91
CA MET A 126 -11.36 6.40 16.56
C MET A 126 -10.68 7.72 16.17
N ASN A 127 -9.59 8.08 16.86
CA ASN A 127 -8.82 9.28 16.52
C ASN A 127 -8.10 9.16 15.17
N ALA A 128 -7.47 8.01 14.87
CA ALA A 128 -6.83 7.75 13.59
C ALA A 128 -7.84 7.86 12.44
N TRP A 129 -9.03 7.31 12.61
CA TRP A 129 -10.09 7.36 11.60
C TRP A 129 -10.68 8.76 11.43
N LYS A 130 -10.83 9.52 12.53
CA LYS A 130 -11.22 10.93 12.44
C LYS A 130 -10.23 11.77 11.63
N LEU A 131 -8.94 11.59 11.85
CA LEU A 131 -7.90 12.29 11.09
C LEU A 131 -7.88 11.84 9.61
N ARG A 132 -8.15 10.57 9.36
CA ARG A 132 -8.25 10.02 8.00
C ARG A 132 -9.38 10.64 7.19
N GLU A 133 -10.48 11.07 7.82
CA GLU A 133 -11.61 11.70 7.11
C GLU A 133 -11.18 12.94 6.33
N HIS A 134 -10.30 13.78 6.88
CA HIS A 134 -9.79 14.97 6.17
C HIS A 134 -9.04 14.59 4.87
N ILE A 135 -8.29 13.48 4.89
CA ILE A 135 -7.62 12.97 3.68
C ILE A 135 -8.65 12.50 2.65
N LEU A 136 -9.69 11.80 3.11
CA LEU A 136 -10.77 11.31 2.23
C LEU A 136 -11.60 12.46 1.63
N ASP A 137 -11.83 13.53 2.39
CA ASP A 137 -12.55 14.74 1.91
C ASP A 137 -11.76 15.43 0.79
N ASP A 138 -10.44 15.58 0.93
CA ASP A 138 -9.59 16.11 -0.14
C ASP A 138 -9.56 15.19 -1.37
N MET A 139 -9.50 13.87 -1.17
CA MET A 139 -9.58 12.89 -2.27
C MET A 139 -10.92 13.01 -3.00
N GLU A 140 -12.04 13.11 -2.29
CA GLU A 140 -13.37 13.30 -2.89
C GLU A 140 -13.48 14.63 -3.64
N ALA A 141 -13.04 15.73 -3.03
CA ALA A 141 -13.10 17.05 -3.64
C ALA A 141 -12.30 17.12 -4.95
N THR A 142 -11.18 16.42 -5.06
CA THR A 142 -10.30 16.49 -6.23
C THR A 142 -10.57 15.41 -7.27
N THR A 143 -11.11 14.25 -6.87
CA THR A 143 -11.31 13.10 -7.77
C THR A 143 -12.77 12.72 -7.97
N GLY A 144 -13.62 13.04 -6.99
CA GLY A 144 -15.03 12.60 -6.93
C GLY A 144 -15.22 11.28 -6.21
N GLY A 145 -14.15 10.65 -5.71
CA GLY A 145 -14.21 9.38 -4.98
C GLY A 145 -13.38 9.43 -3.70
N ARG A 146 -13.97 8.99 -2.58
CA ARG A 146 -13.31 8.97 -1.27
C ARG A 146 -12.23 7.89 -1.18
N VAL A 147 -12.48 6.73 -1.80
CA VAL A 147 -11.63 5.53 -1.70
C VAL A 147 -11.16 5.06 -3.07
N ILE A 148 -12.06 4.95 -4.03
CA ILE A 148 -11.76 4.61 -5.42
C ILE A 148 -11.89 5.89 -6.24
N GLN A 149 -10.76 6.41 -6.71
CA GLN A 149 -10.67 7.76 -7.25
C GLN A 149 -11.12 7.86 -8.71
N GLY A 150 -10.86 6.86 -9.55
CA GLY A 150 -11.23 6.85 -10.96
C GLY A 150 -10.62 7.98 -11.81
N VAL A 151 -9.64 8.69 -11.29
CA VAL A 151 -9.08 9.89 -11.92
C VAL A 151 -7.92 9.59 -12.86
N CYS A 152 -7.22 8.47 -12.67
CA CYS A 152 -6.13 8.05 -13.56
C CYS A 152 -6.66 7.54 -14.90
N LYS A 153 -5.98 7.86 -15.98
CA LYS A 153 -6.23 7.33 -17.33
C LYS A 153 -4.92 7.17 -18.08
N VAL A 154 -4.93 6.33 -19.11
CA VAL A 154 -3.79 6.21 -20.02
C VAL A 154 -3.59 7.55 -20.76
N GLY A 155 -2.39 8.07 -20.69
CA GLY A 155 -2.02 9.37 -21.25
C GLY A 155 -2.25 10.58 -20.32
N GLY A 156 -2.50 10.35 -19.03
CA GLY A 156 -2.62 11.44 -18.05
C GLY A 156 -3.65 11.20 -16.95
N VAL A 157 -4.41 12.23 -16.63
CA VAL A 157 -5.47 12.21 -15.61
C VAL A 157 -6.76 12.86 -16.14
N ARG A 158 -7.90 12.50 -15.54
CA ARG A 158 -9.24 12.96 -16.00
C ARG A 158 -9.64 14.33 -15.46
N ARG A 159 -9.01 14.76 -14.37
CA ARG A 159 -9.30 16.03 -13.69
C ARG A 159 -8.01 16.73 -13.35
N ASP A 160 -8.07 18.05 -13.40
CA ASP A 160 -7.02 18.92 -12.87
C ASP A 160 -7.38 19.36 -11.44
N ILE A 161 -6.41 19.84 -10.70
CA ILE A 161 -6.61 20.49 -9.39
C ILE A 161 -6.19 21.95 -9.57
N THR A 162 -7.07 22.88 -9.17
CA THR A 162 -6.74 24.29 -9.25
C THR A 162 -5.65 24.69 -8.27
N PRO A 163 -4.86 25.73 -8.54
CA PRO A 163 -3.81 26.19 -7.62
C PRO A 163 -4.34 26.49 -6.21
N GLU A 164 -5.53 27.09 -6.11
CA GLU A 164 -6.15 27.44 -4.85
C GLU A 164 -6.48 26.18 -4.02
N LYS A 165 -6.98 25.11 -4.70
CA LYS A 165 -7.28 23.84 -4.02
C LYS A 165 -6.00 23.09 -3.62
N LEU A 166 -4.94 23.16 -4.43
CA LEU A 166 -3.63 22.61 -4.06
C LEU A 166 -3.07 23.27 -2.80
N ASP A 167 -3.17 24.60 -2.71
CA ASP A 167 -2.76 25.37 -1.53
C ASP A 167 -3.62 25.04 -0.30
N GLU A 168 -4.93 24.87 -0.50
CA GLU A 168 -5.87 24.46 0.57
C GLU A 168 -5.50 23.08 1.12
N MET A 169 -5.20 22.11 0.25
CA MET A 169 -4.77 20.75 0.63
C MET A 169 -3.50 20.79 1.49
N VAL A 170 -2.47 21.54 1.08
CA VAL A 170 -1.23 21.69 1.86
C VAL A 170 -1.50 22.36 3.21
N LYS A 171 -2.32 23.41 3.23
CA LYS A 171 -2.72 24.06 4.51
C LYS A 171 -3.46 23.11 5.43
N GLY A 172 -4.38 22.30 4.89
CA GLY A 172 -5.11 21.25 5.62
C GLY A 172 -4.17 20.24 6.26
N LEU A 173 -3.20 19.72 5.50
CA LEU A 173 -2.19 18.79 6.02
C LEU A 173 -1.35 19.42 7.15
N LYS A 174 -0.95 20.69 7.02
CA LYS A 174 -0.20 21.41 8.06
C LYS A 174 -1.02 21.65 9.33
N VAL A 175 -2.30 21.94 9.21
CA VAL A 175 -3.21 22.09 10.36
C VAL A 175 -3.39 20.77 11.10
N MET A 176 -3.39 19.64 10.35
CA MET A 176 -3.50 18.30 10.93
C MET A 176 -2.19 17.79 11.55
N GLU A 177 -1.05 18.31 11.14
CA GLU A 177 0.27 17.75 11.51
C GLU A 177 0.48 17.62 13.03
N PRO A 178 0.11 18.57 13.90
CA PRO A 178 0.20 18.39 15.35
C PRO A 178 -0.59 17.18 15.86
N ALA A 179 -1.84 17.03 15.41
CA ALA A 179 -2.69 15.91 15.82
C ALA A 179 -2.18 14.55 15.26
N LEU A 180 -1.56 14.56 14.08
CA LEU A 180 -0.88 13.39 13.54
C LEU A 180 0.36 13.03 14.35
N ARG A 181 1.11 14.01 14.86
CA ARG A 181 2.24 13.77 15.77
C ARG A 181 1.77 13.17 17.07
N ASP A 182 0.72 13.73 17.70
CA ASP A 182 0.13 13.18 18.92
C ASP A 182 -0.32 11.73 18.73
N LEU A 183 -0.99 11.43 17.59
CA LEU A 183 -1.40 10.08 17.25
C LEU A 183 -0.20 9.14 17.10
N THR A 184 0.82 9.54 16.33
CA THR A 184 2.00 8.70 16.08
C THR A 184 2.88 8.54 17.32
N ASP A 185 2.92 9.53 18.20
CA ASP A 185 3.66 9.45 19.46
C ASP A 185 3.10 8.37 20.41
N VAL A 186 1.80 8.07 20.35
CA VAL A 186 1.24 6.91 21.07
C VAL A 186 1.96 5.62 20.63
N PHE A 187 2.15 5.41 19.34
CA PHE A 187 2.82 4.20 18.83
C PHE A 187 4.34 4.20 19.06
N LEU A 188 4.96 5.38 19.07
CA LEU A 188 6.42 5.50 19.12
C LEU A 188 6.96 5.65 20.55
N ARG A 189 6.15 6.14 21.51
CA ARG A 189 6.64 6.52 22.84
C ARG A 189 5.89 5.87 24.00
N ASP A 190 4.68 5.34 23.77
CA ASP A 190 3.93 4.71 24.86
C ASP A 190 4.59 3.42 25.30
N ALA A 191 4.73 3.24 26.61
CA ALA A 191 5.40 2.09 27.21
C ALA A 191 4.63 0.79 26.95
N SER A 192 3.30 0.81 27.00
CA SER A 192 2.45 -0.37 26.79
C SER A 192 2.59 -0.87 25.35
N VAL A 193 2.57 0.04 24.38
CA VAL A 193 2.80 -0.28 22.96
C VAL A 193 4.20 -0.85 22.77
N SER A 194 5.21 -0.21 23.35
CA SER A 194 6.60 -0.66 23.26
C SER A 194 6.75 -2.07 23.83
N HIS A 195 6.22 -2.35 25.00
CA HIS A 195 6.28 -3.69 25.61
C HIS A 195 5.53 -4.74 24.81
N ARG A 196 4.42 -4.37 24.16
CA ARG A 196 3.62 -5.30 23.36
C ARG A 196 4.25 -5.68 22.03
N LEU A 197 5.07 -4.81 21.46
CA LEU A 197 5.52 -4.92 20.06
C LEU A 197 7.02 -5.17 19.89
N ARG A 198 7.87 -4.74 20.85
CA ARG A 198 9.32 -4.92 20.73
C ARG A 198 9.70 -6.38 20.97
N GLY A 199 10.62 -6.86 20.12
CA GLY A 199 11.08 -8.23 20.17
C GLY A 199 10.07 -9.27 19.66
N VAL A 200 8.88 -8.84 19.22
CA VAL A 200 7.82 -9.72 18.73
C VAL A 200 7.85 -9.79 17.20
N GLY A 201 7.84 -11.01 16.65
CA GLY A 201 7.82 -11.25 15.20
C GLY A 201 9.01 -10.61 14.50
N ILE A 202 10.23 -11.00 14.87
CA ILE A 202 11.48 -10.45 14.32
C ILE A 202 11.76 -11.06 12.95
N LEU A 203 11.87 -10.24 11.93
CA LEU A 203 12.36 -10.61 10.61
C LEU A 203 13.79 -10.14 10.45
N GLN A 204 14.75 -11.06 10.47
CA GLN A 204 16.16 -10.75 10.27
C GLN A 204 16.39 -10.22 8.85
N LYS A 205 17.37 -9.29 8.72
CA LYS A 205 17.68 -8.67 7.42
C LYS A 205 18.01 -9.69 6.33
N GLY A 206 18.74 -10.75 6.67
CA GLY A 206 19.10 -11.83 5.75
C GLY A 206 17.87 -12.57 5.23
N ASP A 207 16.95 -12.92 6.12
CA ASP A 207 15.71 -13.61 5.78
C ASP A 207 14.77 -12.71 4.98
N ALA A 208 14.65 -11.43 5.37
CA ALA A 208 13.88 -10.42 4.64
C ALA A 208 14.36 -10.31 3.18
N TYR A 209 15.67 -10.28 2.98
CA TYR A 209 16.26 -10.23 1.63
C TYR A 209 16.04 -11.51 0.85
N THR A 210 16.31 -12.67 1.45
CA THR A 210 16.19 -13.98 0.79
C THR A 210 14.75 -14.31 0.40
N MET A 211 13.77 -13.92 1.23
CA MET A 211 12.34 -14.13 0.95
C MET A 211 11.75 -13.03 0.06
N GLY A 212 12.51 -12.01 -0.27
CA GLY A 212 12.05 -10.91 -1.11
C GLY A 212 11.01 -10.02 -0.42
N ALA A 213 11.12 -9.80 0.89
CA ALA A 213 10.25 -8.88 1.61
C ALA A 213 10.28 -7.48 0.98
N VAL A 214 9.14 -6.78 0.99
CA VAL A 214 8.99 -5.47 0.35
C VAL A 214 8.34 -4.45 1.28
N GLY A 215 8.54 -3.17 0.96
CA GLY A 215 7.89 -2.05 1.62
C GLY A 215 8.29 -1.88 3.10
N PRO A 216 7.37 -1.42 3.95
CA PRO A 216 7.62 -1.24 5.38
C PRO A 216 8.12 -2.50 6.09
N THR A 217 7.71 -3.70 5.63
CA THR A 217 8.21 -4.97 6.18
C THR A 217 9.71 -5.14 5.95
N ALA A 218 10.20 -4.84 4.75
CA ALA A 218 11.62 -4.89 4.43
C ALA A 218 12.39 -3.72 5.09
N ARG A 219 11.82 -2.51 5.05
CA ARG A 219 12.46 -1.32 5.63
C ARG A 219 12.59 -1.40 7.14
N ALA A 220 11.68 -2.06 7.83
CA ALA A 220 11.80 -2.36 9.26
C ALA A 220 12.97 -3.29 9.60
N SER A 221 13.41 -4.10 8.65
CA SER A 221 14.55 -5.04 8.78
C SER A 221 15.85 -4.48 8.20
N GLY A 222 15.98 -3.18 8.01
CA GLY A 222 17.20 -2.52 7.53
C GLY A 222 17.46 -2.62 6.03
N ILE A 223 16.43 -2.89 5.21
CA ILE A 223 16.51 -2.89 3.74
C ILE A 223 15.91 -1.59 3.22
N GLY A 224 16.75 -0.64 2.82
CA GLY A 224 16.34 0.71 2.42
C GLY A 224 15.79 0.83 1.00
N ILE A 225 15.16 -0.19 0.44
CA ILE A 225 14.57 -0.16 -0.89
C ILE A 225 13.20 0.51 -0.84
N ASP A 226 13.02 1.54 -1.66
CA ASP A 226 11.76 2.25 -1.88
C ASP A 226 11.67 2.61 -3.37
N LEU A 227 10.66 2.10 -4.06
CA LEU A 227 10.58 2.29 -5.51
C LEU A 227 10.29 3.73 -5.93
N ARG A 228 9.83 4.60 -5.03
CA ARG A 228 9.72 6.02 -5.33
C ARG A 228 11.08 6.62 -5.74
N GLN A 229 12.19 6.05 -5.26
CA GLN A 229 13.55 6.45 -5.65
C GLN A 229 13.90 6.11 -7.12
N THR A 230 13.12 5.26 -7.81
CA THR A 230 13.32 4.99 -9.24
C THR A 230 12.83 6.11 -10.15
N GLY A 231 12.10 7.08 -9.59
CA GLY A 231 11.74 8.30 -10.28
C GLY A 231 10.52 8.21 -11.21
N TYR A 232 9.63 7.23 -11.02
CA TYR A 232 8.38 7.22 -11.79
C TYR A 232 7.47 8.41 -11.43
N ASN A 233 6.55 8.79 -12.31
CA ASN A 233 5.76 10.03 -12.21
C ASN A 233 6.66 11.27 -12.03
N ALA A 234 6.52 12.01 -10.92
CA ALA A 234 7.34 13.18 -10.60
C ALA A 234 8.32 12.93 -9.43
N TYR A 235 8.51 11.68 -8.97
CA TYR A 235 9.39 11.38 -7.84
C TYR A 235 10.86 11.71 -8.12
N ASP A 236 11.30 11.72 -9.38
CA ASP A 236 12.65 12.17 -9.79
C ASP A 236 12.90 13.67 -9.54
N LYS A 237 11.85 14.46 -9.37
CA LYS A 237 11.90 15.90 -9.08
C LYS A 237 11.78 16.21 -7.57
N ILE A 238 11.49 15.20 -6.76
CA ILE A 238 11.19 15.33 -5.35
C ILE A 238 12.35 14.77 -4.51
N ASN A 239 12.71 15.51 -3.48
CA ASN A 239 13.76 15.06 -2.57
C ASN A 239 13.13 14.45 -1.32
N PHE A 240 13.37 13.15 -1.09
CA PHE A 240 12.96 12.45 0.12
C PHE A 240 13.95 11.32 0.43
N LYS A 241 13.90 10.83 1.67
CA LYS A 241 14.68 9.66 2.09
C LYS A 241 13.71 8.58 2.58
N PRO A 242 13.91 7.31 2.18
CA PRO A 242 13.16 6.21 2.76
C PRO A 242 13.34 6.13 4.27
N ILE A 243 12.26 5.83 4.97
CA ILE A 243 12.32 5.52 6.40
C ILE A 243 12.79 4.09 6.57
N VAL A 244 13.84 3.90 7.35
CA VAL A 244 14.45 2.58 7.63
C VAL A 244 14.63 2.41 9.13
N GLU A 245 14.18 1.28 9.64
CA GLU A 245 14.41 0.78 10.99
C GLU A 245 15.23 -0.52 10.91
N HIS A 246 15.77 -1.00 12.02
CA HIS A 246 16.72 -2.11 11.99
C HIS A 246 16.33 -3.30 12.88
N ASP A 247 15.36 -3.13 13.79
CA ASP A 247 14.99 -4.15 14.77
C ASP A 247 14.20 -5.31 14.16
N GLY A 248 13.55 -5.10 13.01
CA GLY A 248 12.80 -6.12 12.27
C GLY A 248 11.55 -6.63 12.96
N ASP A 249 11.17 -6.09 14.12
CA ASP A 249 10.03 -6.51 14.93
C ASP A 249 8.73 -5.77 14.56
N CYS A 250 7.64 -6.09 15.26
CA CYS A 250 6.35 -5.42 15.06
C CYS A 250 6.43 -3.92 15.31
N TYR A 251 7.24 -3.50 16.31
CA TYR A 251 7.45 -2.08 16.63
C TYR A 251 8.15 -1.37 15.46
N ALA A 252 9.22 -1.92 14.92
CA ALA A 252 9.92 -1.34 13.78
C ALA A 252 9.02 -1.18 12.55
N ARG A 253 8.18 -2.20 12.25
CA ARG A 253 7.19 -2.11 11.17
C ARG A 253 6.13 -1.04 11.40
N CYS A 254 5.73 -0.80 12.64
CA CYS A 254 4.86 0.29 13.03
C CYS A 254 5.56 1.64 12.89
N ALA A 255 6.79 1.77 13.38
CA ALA A 255 7.57 2.99 13.35
C ALA A 255 7.83 3.48 11.92
N VAL A 256 8.11 2.56 10.97
CA VAL A 256 8.27 2.92 9.55
C VAL A 256 7.01 3.61 9.04
N ARG A 257 5.82 3.02 9.23
CA ARG A 257 4.56 3.59 8.73
C ARG A 257 4.17 4.89 9.38
N ALA A 258 4.36 5.00 10.70
CA ALA A 258 4.10 6.24 11.45
C ALA A 258 4.97 7.40 10.94
N LYS A 259 6.24 7.14 10.65
CA LYS A 259 7.18 8.15 10.13
C LYS A 259 6.93 8.47 8.65
N GLU A 260 6.50 7.49 7.85
CA GLU A 260 6.18 7.70 6.42
C GLU A 260 5.01 8.66 6.21
N ILE A 261 4.10 8.83 7.16
CA ILE A 261 3.03 9.84 7.10
C ILE A 261 3.64 11.24 6.87
N PHE A 262 4.66 11.60 7.63
CA PHE A 262 5.31 12.91 7.52
C PHE A 262 6.13 13.05 6.25
N THR A 263 6.76 11.96 5.79
CA THR A 263 7.43 11.93 4.49
C THR A 263 6.44 12.18 3.35
N SER A 264 5.24 11.60 3.41
CA SER A 264 4.20 11.81 2.40
C SER A 264 3.70 13.25 2.39
N ILE A 265 3.52 13.88 3.57
CA ILE A 265 3.14 15.30 3.69
C ILE A 265 4.21 16.18 3.03
N ASP A 266 5.49 15.94 3.31
CA ASP A 266 6.59 16.70 2.70
C ASP A 266 6.64 16.53 1.18
N ILE A 267 6.45 15.31 0.67
CA ILE A 267 6.38 15.04 -0.77
C ILE A 267 5.24 15.82 -1.42
N VAL A 268 4.05 15.83 -0.83
CA VAL A 268 2.90 16.60 -1.35
C VAL A 268 3.22 18.09 -1.38
N GLU A 269 3.80 18.64 -0.30
CA GLU A 269 4.20 20.05 -0.24
C GLU A 269 5.21 20.41 -1.34
N GLN A 270 6.22 19.55 -1.56
CA GLN A 270 7.20 19.75 -2.63
C GLN A 270 6.54 19.67 -4.01
N CYS A 271 5.60 18.74 -4.23
CA CYS A 271 4.86 18.62 -5.47
C CYS A 271 4.06 19.89 -5.77
N VAL A 272 3.31 20.40 -4.79
CA VAL A 272 2.48 21.61 -4.95
C VAL A 272 3.34 22.83 -5.27
N LYS A 273 4.52 22.94 -4.65
CA LYS A 273 5.47 24.04 -4.95
C LYS A 273 6.11 23.98 -6.34
N LYS A 274 6.20 22.79 -6.92
CA LYS A 274 6.96 22.55 -8.16
C LYS A 274 6.09 22.20 -9.37
N ILE A 275 4.79 21.94 -9.15
CA ILE A 275 3.89 21.55 -10.24
C ILE A 275 3.84 22.63 -11.32
N PRO A 276 4.14 22.30 -12.60
CA PRO A 276 4.09 23.26 -13.68
C PRO A 276 2.65 23.47 -14.16
N ASP A 277 2.44 24.58 -14.87
CA ASP A 277 1.25 24.74 -15.70
C ASP A 277 1.34 23.86 -16.95
N GLY A 278 0.19 23.52 -17.52
CA GLY A 278 0.15 22.74 -18.75
C GLY A 278 -1.01 21.76 -18.84
N PRO A 279 -1.06 20.96 -19.90
CA PRO A 279 -2.09 19.96 -20.07
C PRO A 279 -1.98 18.84 -19.03
N VAL A 280 -3.12 18.24 -18.69
CA VAL A 280 -3.18 17.09 -17.76
C VAL A 280 -3.40 15.77 -18.47
N GLU A 281 -3.58 15.80 -19.79
CA GLU A 281 -3.78 14.62 -20.61
C GLU A 281 -3.31 14.82 -22.05
N VAL A 282 -3.02 13.71 -22.71
CA VAL A 282 -2.83 13.65 -24.16
C VAL A 282 -3.89 12.75 -24.78
N LYS A 283 -4.25 13.03 -26.02
CA LYS A 283 -5.17 12.19 -26.79
C LYS A 283 -4.48 10.88 -27.15
N VAL A 284 -4.97 9.76 -26.66
CA VAL A 284 -4.48 8.43 -26.96
C VAL A 284 -5.34 7.77 -28.01
N THR A 285 -4.72 7.30 -29.10
CA THR A 285 -5.37 6.61 -30.21
C THR A 285 -4.62 5.30 -30.53
N GLY A 286 -5.34 4.33 -31.08
CA GLY A 286 -4.73 3.03 -31.46
C GLY A 286 -4.88 1.98 -30.36
N ALA A 287 -4.05 0.96 -30.45
CA ALA A 287 -4.03 -0.18 -29.54
C ALA A 287 -2.59 -0.56 -29.19
N PRO A 288 -2.31 -1.00 -27.95
CA PRO A 288 -0.99 -1.42 -27.55
C PRO A 288 -0.55 -2.70 -28.27
N ASP A 289 0.74 -2.80 -28.61
CA ASP A 289 1.36 -4.00 -29.17
C ASP A 289 2.73 -4.23 -28.53
N GLY A 290 2.92 -5.37 -27.89
CA GLY A 290 4.11 -5.72 -27.14
C GLY A 290 3.83 -6.08 -25.69
N GLU A 291 4.86 -6.05 -24.87
CA GLU A 291 4.74 -6.38 -23.44
C GLU A 291 5.65 -5.49 -22.59
N TYR A 292 5.20 -5.19 -21.38
CA TYR A 292 5.94 -4.38 -20.42
C TYR A 292 5.51 -4.72 -18.99
N PHE A 293 6.41 -4.47 -18.03
CA PHE A 293 6.07 -4.45 -16.62
C PHE A 293 6.47 -3.12 -15.99
N ALA A 294 5.57 -2.56 -15.21
CA ALA A 294 5.81 -1.37 -14.39
C ALA A 294 5.80 -1.75 -12.90
N ARG A 295 6.52 -0.98 -12.12
CA ARG A 295 6.61 -1.14 -10.67
C ARG A 295 6.36 0.18 -9.97
N ALA A 296 5.62 0.13 -8.87
CA ALA A 296 5.38 1.31 -8.03
C ALA A 296 5.43 0.93 -6.55
N GLU A 297 5.64 1.92 -5.69
CA GLU A 297 5.60 1.75 -4.24
C GLU A 297 4.20 2.02 -3.71
N GLN A 298 3.50 0.96 -3.35
CA GLN A 298 2.26 1.05 -2.57
C GLN A 298 2.55 1.30 -1.08
N PRO A 299 1.57 1.69 -0.26
CA PRO A 299 1.75 1.81 1.19
C PRO A 299 2.33 0.55 1.85
N ARG A 300 2.01 -0.62 1.30
CA ARG A 300 2.47 -1.94 1.77
C ARG A 300 3.76 -2.41 1.13
N GLY A 301 4.25 -1.71 0.09
CA GLY A 301 5.48 -2.02 -0.63
C GLY A 301 5.31 -2.13 -2.13
N GLU A 302 6.28 -2.77 -2.78
CA GLU A 302 6.34 -2.90 -4.23
C GLU A 302 5.13 -3.64 -4.81
N VAL A 303 4.46 -2.99 -5.77
CA VAL A 303 3.52 -3.62 -6.69
C VAL A 303 4.13 -3.71 -8.08
N VAL A 304 3.87 -4.82 -8.76
CA VAL A 304 4.28 -5.03 -10.15
C VAL A 304 3.05 -5.33 -10.99
N HIS A 305 2.86 -4.61 -12.07
CA HIS A 305 1.91 -4.94 -13.12
C HIS A 305 2.67 -5.37 -14.37
N TYR A 306 2.30 -6.50 -14.94
CA TYR A 306 2.78 -6.97 -16.24
C TYR A 306 1.63 -7.02 -17.21
N ILE A 307 1.82 -6.46 -18.40
CA ILE A 307 0.84 -6.44 -19.48
C ILE A 307 1.45 -7.02 -20.74
N LYS A 308 0.66 -7.87 -21.44
CA LYS A 308 0.93 -8.32 -22.79
C LYS A 308 -0.22 -7.93 -23.71
N ALA A 309 0.12 -7.32 -24.83
CA ALA A 309 -0.79 -6.82 -25.86
C ALA A 309 -0.40 -7.37 -27.25
N ASN A 310 -1.30 -7.31 -28.22
CA ASN A 310 -1.13 -7.87 -29.57
C ASN A 310 -1.72 -6.98 -30.67
N GLY A 311 -1.68 -5.67 -30.50
CA GLY A 311 -2.23 -4.70 -31.44
C GLY A 311 -3.77 -4.60 -31.43
N LYS A 312 -4.45 -5.25 -30.47
CA LYS A 312 -5.90 -5.15 -30.26
C LYS A 312 -6.21 -4.31 -29.03
N ARG A 313 -7.42 -3.77 -28.98
CA ARG A 313 -7.88 -2.98 -27.83
C ARG A 313 -8.05 -3.81 -26.56
N ASN A 314 -8.35 -5.11 -26.67
CA ASN A 314 -8.36 -6.05 -25.57
C ASN A 314 -6.95 -6.62 -25.38
N LEU A 315 -6.45 -6.59 -24.17
CA LEU A 315 -5.12 -7.10 -23.82
C LEU A 315 -5.13 -8.64 -23.75
N VAL A 316 -4.00 -9.25 -24.04
CA VAL A 316 -3.83 -10.71 -23.99
C VAL A 316 -3.67 -11.19 -22.55
N ARG A 317 -2.92 -10.43 -21.74
CA ARG A 317 -2.58 -10.83 -20.38
C ARG A 317 -2.39 -9.61 -19.49
N HIS A 318 -2.87 -9.73 -18.27
CA HIS A 318 -2.49 -8.87 -17.16
C HIS A 318 -2.10 -9.75 -15.97
N ARG A 319 -1.00 -9.42 -15.34
CA ARG A 319 -0.54 -10.06 -14.10
C ARG A 319 -0.16 -9.00 -13.10
N VAL A 320 -0.53 -9.24 -11.85
CA VAL A 320 -0.23 -8.33 -10.74
C VAL A 320 0.44 -9.09 -9.63
N ARG A 321 1.63 -8.66 -9.23
CA ARG A 321 2.27 -9.10 -7.99
C ARG A 321 2.13 -7.98 -6.97
N THR A 322 1.42 -8.25 -5.90
CA THR A 322 1.14 -7.27 -4.86
C THR A 322 2.07 -7.44 -3.66
N PRO A 323 2.31 -6.38 -2.87
CA PRO A 323 3.20 -6.47 -1.72
C PRO A 323 2.71 -7.45 -0.66
N THR A 324 1.40 -7.57 -0.42
CA THR A 324 0.87 -8.55 0.54
C THR A 324 1.20 -9.98 0.12
N PHE A 325 1.00 -10.31 -1.16
CA PHE A 325 1.35 -11.65 -1.66
C PHE A 325 2.86 -11.94 -1.49
N THR A 326 3.70 -10.95 -1.74
CA THR A 326 5.16 -11.06 -1.59
C THR A 326 5.57 -11.22 -0.12
N ASN A 327 4.84 -10.61 0.81
CA ASN A 327 5.13 -10.66 2.25
C ASN A 327 4.50 -11.88 2.98
N LEU A 328 3.78 -12.77 2.29
CA LEU A 328 3.25 -14.00 2.90
C LEU A 328 4.35 -14.97 3.36
N PRO A 329 5.39 -15.29 2.57
CA PRO A 329 6.50 -16.11 3.05
C PRO A 329 7.22 -15.52 4.27
N PRO A 330 7.56 -14.21 4.30
CA PRO A 330 8.01 -13.54 5.52
C PRO A 330 7.05 -13.71 6.70
N LEU A 331 5.73 -13.56 6.51
CA LEU A 331 4.74 -13.74 7.57
C LEU A 331 4.81 -15.12 8.20
N VAL A 332 4.87 -16.17 7.39
CA VAL A 332 4.99 -17.56 7.90
C VAL A 332 6.25 -17.69 8.76
N THR A 333 7.34 -17.10 8.37
CA THR A 333 8.59 -17.10 9.14
C THR A 333 8.47 -16.32 10.45
N LEU A 334 7.82 -15.15 10.41
CA LEU A 334 7.58 -14.31 11.59
C LEU A 334 6.75 -15.00 12.66
N LEU A 335 5.84 -15.89 12.26
CA LEU A 335 4.95 -16.62 13.16
C LEU A 335 5.60 -17.84 13.81
N LYS A 336 6.65 -18.41 13.20
CA LYS A 336 7.34 -19.58 13.78
C LYS A 336 8.10 -19.19 15.04
N GLY A 337 7.82 -19.89 16.13
CA GLY A 337 8.43 -19.68 17.44
C GLY A 337 7.78 -18.59 18.30
N CYS A 338 6.75 -17.87 17.78
CA CYS A 338 6.01 -16.91 18.58
C CYS A 338 5.02 -17.59 19.54
N GLU A 339 4.56 -16.85 20.53
CA GLU A 339 3.45 -17.26 21.37
C GLU A 339 2.11 -17.05 20.64
N LEU A 340 1.10 -17.90 20.92
CA LEU A 340 -0.21 -17.79 20.29
C LEU A 340 -0.84 -16.40 20.48
N ALA A 341 -0.62 -15.77 21.64
CA ALA A 341 -1.09 -14.42 21.93
C ALA A 341 -0.48 -13.33 21.03
N ASP A 342 0.67 -13.59 20.41
CA ASP A 342 1.37 -12.62 19.53
C ASP A 342 0.92 -12.72 18.07
N VAL A 343 0.29 -13.82 17.68
CA VAL A 343 -0.14 -14.07 16.30
C VAL A 343 -0.94 -12.90 15.71
N PRO A 344 -1.97 -12.35 16.39
CA PRO A 344 -2.74 -11.23 15.87
C PRO A 344 -1.87 -10.01 15.54
N MET A 345 -0.94 -9.66 16.44
CA MET A 345 -0.08 -8.49 16.23
C MET A 345 0.94 -8.70 15.11
N ILE A 346 1.50 -9.90 15.01
CA ILE A 346 2.44 -10.24 13.93
C ILE A 346 1.72 -10.18 12.58
N VAL A 347 0.52 -10.76 12.47
CA VAL A 347 -0.27 -10.74 11.24
C VAL A 347 -0.63 -9.31 10.85
N LEU A 348 -1.18 -8.52 11.78
CA LEU A 348 -1.51 -7.11 11.51
C LEU A 348 -0.28 -6.28 11.14
N SER A 349 0.90 -6.60 11.70
CA SER A 349 2.11 -5.80 11.50
C SER A 349 2.61 -5.76 10.04
N ILE A 350 2.28 -6.76 9.22
CA ILE A 350 2.59 -6.72 7.78
C ILE A 350 1.59 -5.91 6.97
N ASP A 351 0.47 -5.47 7.58
CA ASP A 351 -0.63 -4.75 6.92
C ASP A 351 -1.24 -5.59 5.77
N PRO A 352 -1.85 -6.74 6.05
CA PRO A 352 -2.32 -7.64 5.00
C PRO A 352 -3.53 -7.04 4.27
N CYS A 353 -3.44 -6.91 2.95
CA CYS A 353 -4.57 -6.67 2.06
C CYS A 353 -4.80 -7.93 1.22
N VAL A 354 -5.75 -8.75 1.63
CA VAL A 354 -5.99 -10.05 0.99
C VAL A 354 -6.65 -9.88 -0.37
N GLY A 355 -7.50 -8.84 -0.52
CA GLY A 355 -8.05 -8.46 -1.83
C GLY A 355 -6.98 -8.13 -2.86
N CYS A 356 -5.85 -7.53 -2.45
CA CYS A 356 -4.67 -7.37 -3.30
C CYS A 356 -3.98 -8.69 -3.59
N ALA A 357 -3.80 -9.54 -2.59
CA ALA A 357 -3.06 -10.78 -2.73
C ALA A 357 -3.76 -11.77 -3.68
N GLU A 358 -5.09 -11.79 -3.67
CA GLU A 358 -5.90 -12.78 -4.38
C GLU A 358 -6.53 -12.27 -5.69
N ARG A 359 -6.71 -10.93 -5.89
CA ARG A 359 -7.25 -10.22 -7.08
C ARG A 359 -8.37 -10.95 -7.85
#